data_547ad15b45ed5a36e8fe4db83aff9ca1
#
_entry.id   547ad15b45ed5a36e8fe4db83aff9ca1
#
_cell.length_a   1.000
_cell.length_b   1.000
_cell.length_c   1.000
_cell.angle_alpha   90.00
_cell.angle_beta   90.00
_cell.angle_gamma   90.00
#
_symmetry.space_group_name_H-M   'P 1'
#
loop_
_entity.id
_entity.type
_entity.pdbx_description
1 polymer ?
#
loop_
_entity_poly.entity_id
_entity_poly.type
_entity_poly.pdbx_seq_one_letter_code
_entity_poly.pdbx_strand_id
1 'polypeptide(L)'
;MAAAGTLAGCVSGTTAETATDPDADVLAGPDAANVFEPERLTVGVGDTVTWAFVAPGHNVSAVPDHGSQVSLPDGVDPFASYGADGNPNETEPQGTTYEHTFETPGEYGYVCVPHQRVGMVGTVVVEE
;
A
#
# COMPACT_ATOMS: atom_id res chain seq x y z
N MET A 1 0.12 -20.20 11.69
CA MET A 1 -0.40 -20.20 11.48
C MET A 1 -0.52 -20.18 11.34
N ALA A 2 -0.10 -20.07 10.98
CA ALA A 2 -0.43 -19.97 10.62
C ALA A 2 -0.36 -19.96 10.38
N ALA A 3 -0.16 -19.88 10.00
CA ALA A 3 -0.42 -19.79 9.57
C ALA A 3 -0.37 -19.71 9.29
N ALA A 4 -0.21 -19.69 9.09
CA ALA A 4 -0.48 -19.55 8.61
C ALA A 4 -0.45 -19.37 8.28
N GLY A 5 -0.29 -19.18 8.16
CA GLY A 5 -0.58 -18.97 7.62
C GLY A 5 -0.44 -18.86 7.19
N THR A 6 -0.39 -18.76 6.96
CA THR A 6 -0.62 -18.67 6.41
C THR A 6 -0.61 -18.65 5.85
N LEU A 7 -0.45 -18.45 5.59
CA LEU A 7 -0.64 -18.37 4.96
C LEU A 7 -0.67 -18.36 4.44
N ALA A 8 -0.58 -18.24 4.42
CA ALA A 8 -0.78 -18.12 3.78
C ALA A 8 -0.57 -18.01 3.26
N GLY A 9 -0.50 -17.73 3.22
CA GLY A 9 -0.51 -17.56 2.51
C GLY A 9 -0.07 -17.51 2.03
N CYS A 10 -0.07 -17.28 1.88
CA CYS A 10 0.14 -17.19 1.28
C CYS A 10 0.51 -17.31 0.68
N VAL A 11 0.59 -17.16 0.56
CA VAL A 11 0.87 -17.26 -0.10
C VAL A 11 1.26 -17.49 -0.62
N SER A 12 1.31 -17.36 -0.77
CA SER A 12 1.58 -17.49 -1.33
C SER A 12 2.10 -17.55 -1.86
N GLY A 13 2.20 -17.40 -2.10
CA GLY A 13 2.59 -17.39 -2.77
C GLY A 13 3.33 -17.31 -3.28
N THR A 14 3.59 -17.24 -3.64
CA THR A 14 4.19 -17.14 -4.05
C THR A 14 4.96 -16.89 -4.50
N THR A 15 4.99 -16.56 -4.93
CA THR A 15 5.74 -16.45 -5.21
C THR A 15 6.66 -15.97 -5.25
N ALA A 16 7.02 -16.06 -5.37
CA ALA A 16 7.92 -15.76 -5.23
C ALA A 16 8.75 -15.34 -5.51
N GLU A 17 9.06 -15.30 -5.79
CA GLU A 17 9.78 -14.94 -6.03
C GLU A 17 10.20 -14.00 -6.21
N THR A 18 10.07 -13.90 -6.52
CA THR A 18 10.62 -12.98 -6.83
C THR A 18 11.13 -12.11 -5.94
N ALA A 19 12.00 -11.96 -5.56
CA ALA A 19 12.65 -11.02 -4.98
C ALA A 19 12.06 -10.12 -4.12
N THR A 20 10.96 -10.23 -3.96
CA THR A 20 10.23 -9.26 -3.27
C THR A 20 10.12 -9.68 -1.86
N ASP A 21 9.57 -8.84 -1.06
CA ASP A 21 9.32 -9.10 0.35
C ASP A 21 8.13 -10.05 0.45
N PRO A 22 8.33 -11.30 0.85
CA PRO A 22 7.23 -12.26 0.92
C PRO A 22 6.18 -11.91 1.97
N ASP A 23 6.53 -10.99 2.89
CA ASP A 23 5.59 -10.57 3.92
C ASP A 23 4.76 -9.36 3.52
N ALA A 24 4.98 -8.83 2.33
CA ALA A 24 4.24 -7.65 1.89
C ALA A 24 2.86 -8.03 1.40
N ASP A 25 1.90 -7.15 1.70
CA ASP A 25 0.52 -7.32 1.23
C ASP A 25 0.31 -6.67 -0.12
N VAL A 26 1.06 -5.60 -0.41
CA VAL A 26 0.96 -4.86 -1.67
C VAL A 26 2.37 -4.60 -2.18
N LEU A 27 2.56 -4.81 -3.47
CA LEU A 27 3.82 -4.47 -4.13
C LEU A 27 3.65 -3.15 -4.88
N ALA A 28 4.60 -2.25 -4.71
CA ALA A 28 4.64 -0.99 -5.45
C ALA A 28 5.71 -1.11 -6.52
N GLY A 29 5.31 -1.08 -7.78
CA GLY A 29 6.23 -1.11 -8.91
C GLY A 29 6.64 -2.49 -9.39
N PRO A 30 5.79 -3.54 -9.30
CA PRO A 30 6.21 -4.85 -9.79
C PRO A 30 6.50 -4.79 -11.29
N ASP A 31 7.54 -5.48 -11.71
CA ASP A 31 7.99 -5.50 -13.11
C ASP A 31 8.26 -4.09 -13.65
N ALA A 32 8.65 -3.17 -12.77
CA ALA A 32 8.90 -1.78 -13.10
C ALA A 32 7.67 -1.05 -13.62
N ALA A 33 6.48 -1.57 -13.38
CA ALA A 33 5.24 -0.94 -13.79
C ALA A 33 4.78 0.08 -12.75
N ASN A 34 4.06 1.10 -13.19
CA ASN A 34 3.54 2.13 -12.29
C ASN A 34 2.18 1.69 -11.75
N VAL A 35 2.21 0.64 -10.93
CA VAL A 35 0.99 0.06 -10.37
C VAL A 35 1.24 -0.41 -8.94
N PHE A 36 0.15 -0.55 -8.18
CA PHE A 36 0.13 -1.29 -6.91
C PHE A 36 -0.50 -2.64 -7.19
N GLU A 37 0.10 -3.71 -6.67
CA GLU A 37 -0.43 -5.05 -6.89
C GLU A 37 -0.59 -5.78 -5.56
N PRO A 38 -1.80 -6.18 -5.16
CA PRO A 38 -3.05 -5.96 -5.89
C PRO A 38 -3.49 -4.51 -5.79
N GLU A 39 -4.29 -4.09 -6.75
CA GLU A 39 -4.81 -2.73 -6.76
C GLU A 39 -5.86 -2.54 -5.68
N ARG A 40 -6.58 -3.60 -5.33
CA ARG A 40 -7.62 -3.59 -4.32
C ARG A 40 -7.36 -4.71 -3.32
N LEU A 41 -7.30 -4.35 -2.05
CA LEU A 41 -7.02 -5.30 -0.97
C LEU A 41 -8.10 -5.16 0.10
N THR A 42 -8.62 -6.27 0.59
CA THR A 42 -9.60 -6.28 1.68
C THR A 42 -8.95 -6.84 2.93
N VAL A 43 -9.09 -6.12 4.04
CA VAL A 43 -8.54 -6.51 5.33
C VAL A 43 -9.58 -6.27 6.41
N GLY A 44 -9.27 -6.64 7.66
CA GLY A 44 -10.15 -6.40 8.80
C GLY A 44 -9.64 -5.29 9.68
N VAL A 45 -10.53 -4.77 10.51
CA VAL A 45 -10.16 -3.78 11.52
C VAL A 45 -9.04 -4.33 12.39
N GLY A 46 -8.00 -3.53 12.61
CA GLY A 46 -6.83 -3.91 13.39
C GLY A 46 -5.73 -4.53 12.57
N ASP A 47 -5.96 -4.80 11.29
CA ASP A 47 -4.93 -5.39 10.44
C ASP A 47 -3.91 -4.34 10.02
N THR A 48 -2.65 -4.77 9.89
CA THR A 48 -1.57 -3.95 9.38
C THR A 48 -1.28 -4.35 7.95
N VAL A 49 -1.27 -3.38 7.05
CA VAL A 49 -0.93 -3.60 5.64
C VAL A 49 0.50 -3.16 5.43
N THR A 50 1.27 -3.98 4.74
CA THR A 50 2.66 -3.71 4.41
C THR A 50 2.79 -3.54 2.90
N TRP A 51 3.33 -2.39 2.49
CA TRP A 51 3.69 -2.12 1.09
C TRP A 51 5.17 -2.34 0.93
N ALA A 52 5.58 -3.07 -0.11
CA ALA A 52 6.99 -3.25 -0.45
C ALA A 52 7.30 -2.47 -1.72
N PHE A 53 8.34 -1.65 -1.67
CA PHE A 53 8.77 -0.87 -2.84
C PHE A 53 9.76 -1.71 -3.61
N VAL A 54 9.27 -2.40 -4.65
CA VAL A 54 10.11 -3.34 -5.40
C VAL A 54 10.78 -2.69 -6.61
N ALA A 55 10.56 -1.38 -6.78
CA ALA A 55 11.24 -0.56 -7.78
C ALA A 55 11.38 0.84 -7.20
N PRO A 56 12.35 1.63 -7.66
CA PRO A 56 12.50 3.00 -7.16
C PRO A 56 11.45 3.92 -7.77
N GLY A 57 11.26 5.08 -7.15
CA GLY A 57 10.42 6.12 -7.71
C GLY A 57 8.97 6.08 -7.26
N HIS A 58 8.66 5.33 -6.22
CA HIS A 58 7.28 5.18 -5.75
C HIS A 58 7.11 5.59 -4.31
N ASN A 59 5.89 5.98 -3.96
CA ASN A 59 5.51 6.21 -2.57
C ASN A 59 4.05 5.81 -2.38
N VAL A 60 3.58 5.88 -1.13
CA VAL A 60 2.18 5.63 -0.78
C VAL A 60 1.65 6.89 -0.14
N SER A 61 0.56 7.42 -0.65
CA SER A 61 -0.04 8.64 -0.10
C SER A 61 -1.54 8.47 0.06
N ALA A 62 -2.00 8.63 1.30
CA ALA A 62 -3.40 8.74 1.63
C ALA A 62 -3.65 10.11 2.26
N VAL A 63 -3.08 11.14 1.64
CA VAL A 63 -3.23 12.53 2.06
C VAL A 63 -4.09 13.21 0.99
N PRO A 64 -5.33 13.61 1.32
CA PRO A 64 -6.23 14.17 0.30
C PRO A 64 -5.67 15.40 -0.42
N ASP A 65 -4.85 16.20 0.27
CA ASP A 65 -4.26 17.38 -0.36
C ASP A 65 -3.18 17.03 -1.37
N HIS A 66 -2.69 15.79 -1.38
CA HIS A 66 -1.60 15.38 -2.25
C HIS A 66 -2.07 14.56 -3.44
N GLY A 67 -3.34 14.17 -3.48
CA GLY A 67 -3.84 13.38 -4.59
C GLY A 67 -5.35 13.48 -4.70
N SER A 68 -5.84 13.80 -5.91
CA SER A 68 -7.27 13.99 -6.12
C SER A 68 -8.06 12.69 -5.99
N GLN A 69 -7.40 11.55 -6.09
CA GLN A 69 -8.06 10.25 -5.96
C GLN A 69 -7.93 9.64 -4.58
N VAL A 70 -7.32 10.37 -3.65
CA VAL A 70 -7.25 9.91 -2.26
C VAL A 70 -8.64 10.04 -1.65
N SER A 71 -9.04 9.00 -0.91
CA SER A 71 -10.34 8.96 -0.27
C SER A 71 -10.18 8.29 1.09
N LEU A 72 -10.70 8.92 2.14
CA LEU A 72 -10.60 8.39 3.49
C LEU A 72 -11.99 8.37 4.13
N PRO A 73 -12.27 7.38 4.99
CA PRO A 73 -13.49 7.43 5.80
C PRO A 73 -13.47 8.64 6.72
N ASP A 74 -14.66 9.10 7.13
CA ASP A 74 -14.78 10.25 8.01
C ASP A 74 -13.98 10.04 9.29
N GLY A 75 -13.27 11.07 9.70
CA GLY A 75 -12.54 11.06 10.96
C GLY A 75 -11.20 10.35 10.93
N VAL A 76 -10.80 9.82 9.79
CA VAL A 76 -9.52 9.13 9.66
C VAL A 76 -8.44 10.13 9.31
N ASP A 77 -7.32 10.07 10.04
CA ASP A 77 -6.19 10.95 9.79
C ASP A 77 -5.44 10.52 8.54
N PRO A 78 -4.94 11.47 7.74
CA PRO A 78 -4.11 11.14 6.59
C PRO A 78 -2.84 10.38 6.99
N PHE A 79 -2.34 9.56 6.07
CA PHE A 79 -1.07 8.87 6.28
C PHE A 79 -0.34 8.75 4.95
N ALA A 80 0.98 8.59 5.04
CA ALA A 80 1.82 8.48 3.85
C ALA A 80 3.17 7.89 4.20
N SER A 81 3.79 7.21 3.23
CA SER A 81 5.10 6.61 3.45
C SER A 81 6.18 7.66 3.70
N TYR A 82 6.01 8.87 3.21
CA TYR A 82 6.95 9.97 3.42
C TYR A 82 6.57 10.81 4.65
N GLY A 83 5.53 10.39 5.39
CA GLY A 83 4.97 11.15 6.50
C GLY A 83 3.91 12.12 6.02
N ALA A 84 2.76 12.17 6.72
CA ALA A 84 1.62 12.95 6.26
C ALA A 84 1.95 14.44 6.11
N ASP A 85 2.90 14.94 6.89
CA ASP A 85 3.34 16.34 6.81
C ASP A 85 4.61 16.50 5.97
N GLY A 86 5.06 15.45 5.31
CA GLY A 86 6.30 15.45 4.56
C GLY A 86 6.12 15.91 3.13
N ASN A 87 7.17 15.71 2.35
CA ASN A 87 7.21 16.13 0.96
C ASN A 87 6.59 15.06 0.06
N PRO A 88 5.45 15.35 -0.60
CA PRO A 88 4.77 14.34 -1.43
C PRO A 88 5.58 13.88 -2.64
N ASN A 89 6.62 14.60 -3.01
CA ASN A 89 7.48 14.18 -4.11
C ASN A 89 8.61 13.25 -3.68
N GLU A 90 8.73 13.00 -2.38
CA GLU A 90 9.76 12.12 -1.86
C GLU A 90 9.35 10.66 -2.08
N THR A 91 10.25 9.86 -2.65
CA THR A 91 9.97 8.46 -2.93
C THR A 91 10.79 7.56 -2.04
N GLU A 92 10.35 6.30 -1.92
CA GLU A 92 10.98 5.34 -1.04
C GLU A 92 12.04 4.55 -1.80
N PRO A 93 13.18 4.24 -1.15
CA PRO A 93 14.21 3.45 -1.82
C PRO A 93 13.71 2.05 -2.16
N GLN A 94 14.21 1.51 -3.27
CA GLN A 94 13.91 0.13 -3.65
C GLN A 94 14.36 -0.80 -2.53
N GLY A 95 13.52 -1.78 -2.19
CA GLY A 95 13.83 -2.75 -1.16
C GLY A 95 13.34 -2.38 0.23
N THR A 96 12.70 -1.21 0.39
CA THR A 96 12.14 -0.80 1.68
C THR A 96 10.65 -1.08 1.72
N THR A 97 10.08 -0.96 2.92
CA THR A 97 8.65 -1.21 3.13
C THR A 97 8.03 -0.06 3.92
N TYR A 98 6.70 0.03 3.84
CA TYR A 98 5.90 0.96 4.63
C TYR A 98 4.72 0.19 5.20
N GLU A 99 4.38 0.43 6.46
CA GLU A 99 3.28 -0.24 7.13
C GLU A 99 2.27 0.75 7.67
N HIS A 100 1.00 0.37 7.64
CA HIS A 100 -0.05 1.16 8.26
C HIS A 100 -1.10 0.22 8.83
N THR A 101 -1.53 0.48 10.08
CA THR A 101 -2.56 -0.32 10.75
C THR A 101 -3.90 0.39 10.60
N PHE A 102 -4.92 -0.36 10.16
CA PHE A 102 -6.23 0.20 9.86
C PHE A 102 -7.19 -0.09 11.00
N GLU A 103 -7.62 0.95 11.71
CA GLU A 103 -8.50 0.78 12.87
C GLU A 103 -9.95 1.16 12.59
N THR A 104 -10.23 1.80 11.47
CA THR A 104 -11.56 2.27 11.13
C THR A 104 -12.04 1.57 9.88
N PRO A 105 -13.24 0.96 9.90
CA PRO A 105 -13.77 0.32 8.70
C PRO A 105 -14.12 1.35 7.64
N GLY A 106 -14.07 0.92 6.39
CA GLY A 106 -14.39 1.76 5.27
C GLY A 106 -13.48 1.53 4.10
N GLU A 107 -13.64 2.34 3.08
CA GLU A 107 -12.86 2.22 1.85
C GLU A 107 -11.85 3.36 1.78
N TYR A 108 -10.58 3.00 1.58
CA TYR A 108 -9.47 3.94 1.56
C TYR A 108 -8.86 3.95 0.18
N GLY A 109 -8.86 5.10 -0.49
CA GLY A 109 -8.17 5.26 -1.76
C GLY A 109 -6.83 5.94 -1.53
N TYR A 110 -5.77 5.42 -2.12
CA TYR A 110 -4.44 6.00 -1.98
C TYR A 110 -3.75 6.04 -3.35
N VAL A 111 -2.68 6.80 -3.44
CA VAL A 111 -1.98 7.00 -4.72
C VAL A 111 -0.48 6.94 -4.50
N CYS A 112 0.25 6.74 -5.60
CA CYS A 112 1.67 7.08 -5.69
C CYS A 112 1.72 8.48 -6.30
N VAL A 113 2.19 9.48 -5.54
CA VAL A 113 2.08 10.87 -5.98
C VAL A 113 2.74 11.12 -7.34
N PRO A 114 4.01 10.68 -7.55
CA PRO A 114 4.64 10.95 -8.85
C PRO A 114 3.95 10.30 -10.04
N HIS A 115 3.19 9.23 -9.81
CA HIS A 115 2.59 8.47 -10.92
C HIS A 115 1.08 8.43 -10.88
N GLN A 116 0.44 9.25 -10.05
CA GLN A 116 -1.02 9.22 -9.95
C GLN A 116 -1.69 9.58 -11.28
N ARG A 117 -1.04 10.41 -12.08
CA ARG A 117 -1.61 10.82 -13.36
C ARG A 117 -1.63 9.71 -14.39
N VAL A 118 -0.81 8.69 -14.23
CA VAL A 118 -0.82 7.54 -15.11
C VAL A 118 -1.53 6.35 -14.47
N GLY A 119 -2.29 6.62 -13.40
CA GLY A 119 -3.18 5.63 -12.83
C GLY A 119 -2.61 4.78 -11.72
N MET A 120 -1.50 5.20 -11.10
CA MET A 120 -0.94 4.42 -9.99
C MET A 120 -1.71 4.74 -8.72
N VAL A 121 -2.82 4.05 -8.55
CA VAL A 121 -3.75 4.22 -7.43
C VAL A 121 -4.08 2.86 -6.85
N GLY A 122 -4.49 2.84 -5.59
CA GLY A 122 -4.88 1.60 -4.95
C GLY A 122 -6.01 1.84 -3.97
N THR A 123 -6.62 0.74 -3.52
CA THR A 123 -7.73 0.77 -2.58
C THR A 123 -7.53 -0.29 -1.52
N VAL A 124 -7.74 0.08 -0.25
CA VAL A 124 -7.83 -0.86 0.85
C VAL A 124 -9.24 -0.78 1.40
N VAL A 125 -9.92 -1.93 1.46
CA VAL A 125 -11.24 -2.02 2.06
C VAL A 125 -11.08 -2.66 3.43
N VAL A 126 -11.51 -1.97 4.48
CA VAL A 126 -11.39 -2.44 5.86
C VAL A 126 -12.78 -2.84 6.33
N GLU A 127 -12.94 -4.10 6.68
CA GLU A 127 -14.22 -4.68 7.14
C GLU A 127 -14.18 -4.90 8.63
N GLU A 128 -15.34 -4.77 9.25
CA GLU A 128 -15.46 -5.02 10.68
C GLU A 128 -15.31 -6.47 11.03
#